data_9ecf8239c03be3c14ab57a50fdfede2c
#
_entry.id   9ecf8239c03be3c14ab57a50fdfede2c
#
_cell.length_a   1.000
_cell.length_b   1.000
_cell.length_c   1.000
_cell.angle_alpha   90.00
_cell.angle_beta   90.00
_cell.angle_gamma   90.00
#
_symmetry.space_group_name_H-M   'P 1'
#
loop_
_entity.id
_entity.type
_entity.pdbx_description
1 polymer ?
#
loop_
_entity_poly.entity_id
_entity_poly.type
_entity_poly.pdbx_seq_one_letter_code
_entity_poly.pdbx_strand_id
1 'polypeptide(L)'
;MKKLLFLLFAVIGVVTFGQNQINVESGDFDFLKDQTEVNVQVKFENVAFQVENYTEAQYLEKRKTETVAKKGEEAWGKWIGAWETFKNTEYLDYFLKGINRKSKKIAFKKDTHAKYTLIVDAKWIYAGWHGGLIGQEAKLTSDLIFVETDNPSNVVMKLKGDKILGKPQNKEFVMEYGRIAGAYEQTGKDLGKKIKEVIK
;
A
#
# COMPACT_ATOMS: atom_id res chain seq x y z
N MET A 1 -3.80 10.62 63.67
CA MET A 1 -4.54 9.79 62.67
C MET A 1 -4.36 10.46 61.30
N LYS A 2 -3.40 9.98 60.49
CA LYS A 2 -3.10 10.51 59.13
C LYS A 2 -3.87 9.69 58.15
N LYS A 3 -4.86 10.28 57.44
CA LYS A 3 -5.60 9.65 56.38
C LYS A 3 -4.75 9.65 55.09
N LEU A 4 -4.32 8.47 54.66
CA LEU A 4 -3.60 8.25 53.42
C LEU A 4 -4.63 8.19 52.28
N LEU A 5 -4.62 9.21 51.42
CA LEU A 5 -5.49 9.27 50.24
C LEU A 5 -4.79 8.55 49.09
N PHE A 6 -5.23 7.32 48.72
CA PHE A 6 -4.76 6.62 47.55
C PHE A 6 -5.46 7.18 46.32
N LEU A 7 -4.70 7.92 45.51
CA LEU A 7 -5.17 8.37 44.19
C LEU A 7 -4.97 7.21 43.18
N LEU A 8 -6.07 6.55 42.81
CA LEU A 8 -6.09 5.50 41.81
C LEU A 8 -6.07 6.16 40.43
N PHE A 9 -4.92 6.21 39.74
CA PHE A 9 -4.81 6.60 38.36
C PHE A 9 -5.34 5.46 37.47
N ALA A 10 -6.59 5.57 37.02
CA ALA A 10 -7.11 4.73 35.95
C ALA A 10 -6.48 5.13 34.62
N VAL A 11 -5.47 4.38 34.16
CA VAL A 11 -4.93 4.50 32.81
C VAL A 11 -6.00 3.94 31.86
N ILE A 12 -6.80 4.83 31.28
CA ILE A 12 -7.71 4.48 30.18
C ILE A 12 -6.81 4.27 28.95
N GLY A 13 -6.47 3.02 28.70
CA GLY A 13 -5.85 2.61 27.46
C GLY A 13 -6.82 2.88 26.31
N VAL A 14 -6.56 3.91 25.51
CA VAL A 14 -7.27 4.15 24.26
C VAL A 14 -6.87 3.03 23.31
N VAL A 15 -7.71 1.99 23.21
CA VAL A 15 -7.60 0.97 22.18
C VAL A 15 -7.99 1.65 20.87
N THR A 16 -7.02 2.17 20.14
CA THR A 16 -7.23 2.60 18.75
C THR A 16 -7.51 1.36 17.91
N PHE A 17 -8.79 1.01 17.77
CA PHE A 17 -9.20 0.09 16.72
C PHE A 17 -8.71 0.69 15.40
N GLY A 18 -7.86 -0.05 14.67
CA GLY A 18 -7.38 0.37 13.35
C GLY A 18 -8.55 0.64 12.43
N GLN A 19 -8.96 1.89 12.34
CA GLN A 19 -9.96 2.34 11.38
C GLN A 19 -9.46 1.96 9.98
N ASN A 20 -10.37 1.51 9.12
CA ASN A 20 -10.10 1.35 7.70
C ASN A 20 -9.47 2.64 7.18
N GLN A 21 -8.20 2.58 6.82
CA GLN A 21 -7.42 3.74 6.38
C GLN A 21 -7.75 4.13 4.93
N ILE A 22 -8.79 3.51 4.32
CA ILE A 22 -9.28 3.87 2.98
C ILE A 22 -10.55 4.70 3.11
N ASN A 23 -10.49 5.94 2.66
CA ASN A 23 -11.57 6.91 2.70
C ASN A 23 -12.10 7.18 1.29
N VAL A 24 -13.42 7.29 1.13
CA VAL A 24 -14.04 7.71 -0.12
C VAL A 24 -13.93 9.24 -0.21
N GLU A 25 -13.39 9.74 -1.31
CA GLU A 25 -13.29 11.17 -1.61
C GLU A 25 -14.44 11.61 -2.54
N SER A 26 -14.80 10.78 -3.53
CA SER A 26 -15.92 11.05 -4.44
C SER A 26 -16.44 9.75 -5.06
N GLY A 27 -17.71 9.77 -5.50
CA GLY A 27 -18.39 8.61 -6.11
C GLY A 27 -18.82 7.57 -5.09
N ASP A 28 -19.38 6.48 -5.58
CA ASP A 28 -19.80 5.31 -4.82
C ASP A 28 -19.47 4.03 -5.59
N PHE A 29 -19.73 2.85 -5.01
CA PHE A 29 -19.45 1.55 -5.63
C PHE A 29 -20.58 1.03 -6.53
N ASP A 30 -21.63 1.77 -6.78
CA ASP A 30 -22.80 1.28 -7.54
C ASP A 30 -22.43 0.85 -8.96
N PHE A 31 -21.46 1.50 -9.58
CA PHE A 31 -20.97 1.15 -10.92
C PHE A 31 -20.34 -0.25 -10.98
N LEU A 32 -19.97 -0.84 -9.84
CA LEU A 32 -19.39 -2.19 -9.77
C LEU A 32 -20.45 -3.31 -9.67
N LYS A 33 -21.73 -3.01 -9.42
CA LYS A 33 -22.76 -4.03 -9.15
C LYS A 33 -22.91 -5.05 -10.26
N ASP A 34 -22.81 -4.60 -11.52
CA ASP A 34 -22.97 -5.44 -12.70
C ASP A 34 -21.63 -5.84 -13.36
N GLN A 35 -20.52 -5.63 -12.65
CA GLN A 35 -19.19 -5.96 -13.17
C GLN A 35 -18.73 -7.31 -12.64
N THR A 36 -18.13 -8.10 -13.53
CA THR A 36 -17.47 -9.37 -13.18
C THR A 36 -15.96 -9.23 -13.11
N GLU A 37 -15.41 -8.20 -13.77
CA GLU A 37 -13.99 -7.91 -13.77
C GLU A 37 -13.68 -6.41 -13.84
N VAL A 38 -12.51 -6.03 -13.32
CA VAL A 38 -11.96 -4.68 -13.35
C VAL A 38 -10.48 -4.79 -13.71
N ASN A 39 -10.04 -3.96 -14.65
CA ASN A 39 -8.62 -3.81 -14.94
C ASN A 39 -7.90 -3.06 -13.81
N VAL A 40 -6.63 -3.37 -13.56
CA VAL A 40 -5.85 -2.69 -12.51
C VAL A 40 -4.51 -2.26 -13.06
N GLN A 41 -4.14 -1.03 -12.74
CA GLN A 41 -2.83 -0.46 -13.05
C GLN A 41 -2.23 0.15 -11.79
N VAL A 42 -0.91 0.06 -11.65
CA VAL A 42 -0.15 0.79 -10.62
C VAL A 42 0.58 1.94 -11.30
N LYS A 43 0.45 3.15 -10.73
CA LYS A 43 1.28 4.30 -11.06
C LYS A 43 2.28 4.53 -9.95
N PHE A 44 3.53 4.73 -10.35
CA PHE A 44 4.66 4.95 -9.45
C PHE A 44 5.44 6.20 -9.90
N GLU A 45 4.71 7.31 -10.04
CA GLU A 45 5.25 8.57 -10.51
C GLU A 45 5.14 9.64 -9.43
N ASN A 46 6.19 10.43 -9.26
CA ASN A 46 6.24 11.52 -8.28
C ASN A 46 5.95 11.06 -6.83
N VAL A 47 6.36 9.85 -6.49
CA VAL A 47 6.22 9.29 -5.14
C VAL A 47 7.19 9.99 -4.20
N ALA A 48 6.68 10.43 -3.04
CA ALA A 48 7.51 10.91 -1.94
C ALA A 48 7.93 9.75 -1.03
N PHE A 49 9.20 9.72 -0.63
CA PHE A 49 9.75 8.65 0.20
C PHE A 49 10.17 9.15 1.58
N GLN A 50 9.92 8.31 2.58
CA GLN A 50 10.29 8.51 3.97
C GLN A 50 9.63 9.76 4.59
N VAL A 51 9.96 10.06 5.83
CA VAL A 51 9.44 11.24 6.54
C VAL A 51 9.99 12.55 5.97
N GLU A 52 11.14 12.48 5.31
CA GLU A 52 11.82 13.61 4.67
C GLU A 52 11.22 13.96 3.30
N ASN A 53 10.28 13.16 2.79
CA ASN A 53 9.66 13.33 1.47
C ASN A 53 10.67 13.38 0.31
N TYR A 54 11.68 12.50 0.34
CA TYR A 54 12.62 12.37 -0.77
C TYR A 54 11.89 12.03 -2.08
N THR A 55 12.38 12.55 -3.19
CA THR A 55 12.04 11.99 -4.51
C THR A 55 12.60 10.57 -4.62
N GLU A 56 12.12 9.76 -5.59
CA GLU A 56 12.70 8.44 -5.84
C GLU A 56 14.22 8.53 -6.08
N ALA A 57 14.66 9.48 -6.89
CA ALA A 57 16.08 9.68 -7.18
C ALA A 57 16.92 9.96 -5.91
N GLN A 58 16.45 10.82 -5.02
CA GLN A 58 17.12 11.12 -3.75
C GLN A 58 17.12 9.91 -2.81
N TYR A 59 16.02 9.17 -2.75
CA TYR A 59 15.93 7.94 -1.96
C TYR A 59 16.91 6.87 -2.46
N LEU A 60 16.98 6.67 -3.78
CA LEU A 60 17.88 5.69 -4.41
C LEU A 60 19.35 6.10 -4.25
N GLU A 61 19.70 7.37 -4.39
CA GLU A 61 21.08 7.85 -4.19
C GLU A 61 21.56 7.63 -2.75
N LYS A 62 20.73 7.96 -1.77
CA LYS A 62 21.03 7.68 -0.37
C LYS A 62 21.21 6.18 -0.14
N ARG A 63 20.31 5.36 -0.69
CA ARG A 63 20.36 3.90 -0.56
C ARG A 63 21.57 3.29 -1.22
N LYS A 64 21.98 3.83 -2.39
CA LYS A 64 23.20 3.44 -3.09
C LYS A 64 24.43 3.71 -2.23
N THR A 65 24.58 4.93 -1.75
CA THR A 65 25.70 5.34 -0.91
C THR A 65 25.86 4.42 0.29
N GLU A 66 24.77 4.15 1.01
CA GLU A 66 24.78 3.26 2.18
C GLU A 66 25.10 1.80 1.82
N THR A 67 24.59 1.31 0.69
CA THR A 67 24.80 -0.09 0.27
C THR A 67 26.22 -0.31 -0.22
N VAL A 68 26.73 0.58 -1.06
CA VAL A 68 28.07 0.49 -1.61
C VAL A 68 29.12 0.60 -0.48
N ALA A 69 28.97 1.54 0.44
CA ALA A 69 29.87 1.70 1.57
C ALA A 69 29.93 0.45 2.48
N LYS A 70 28.83 -0.27 2.63
CA LYS A 70 28.76 -1.43 3.52
C LYS A 70 29.03 -2.77 2.83
N LYS A 71 28.68 -2.91 1.54
CA LYS A 71 28.60 -4.21 0.85
C LYS A 71 29.17 -4.19 -0.58
N GLY A 72 29.57 -3.01 -1.09
CA GLY A 72 30.15 -2.85 -2.42
C GLY A 72 29.12 -2.72 -3.56
N GLU A 73 29.63 -2.40 -4.77
CA GLU A 73 28.81 -2.12 -5.97
C GLU A 73 27.98 -3.33 -6.43
N GLU A 74 28.49 -4.55 -6.29
CA GLU A 74 27.76 -5.76 -6.67
C GLU A 74 26.44 -5.90 -5.86
N ALA A 75 26.50 -5.61 -4.56
CA ALA A 75 25.32 -5.64 -3.71
C ALA A 75 24.30 -4.56 -4.08
N TRP A 76 24.78 -3.41 -4.50
CA TRP A 76 23.93 -2.36 -5.06
C TRP A 76 23.26 -2.80 -6.37
N GLY A 77 24.03 -3.39 -7.29
CA GLY A 77 23.49 -3.91 -8.56
C GLY A 77 22.37 -4.91 -8.35
N LYS A 78 22.52 -5.83 -7.41
CA LYS A 78 21.46 -6.79 -7.04
C LYS A 78 20.24 -6.10 -6.44
N TRP A 79 20.46 -5.14 -5.56
CA TRP A 79 19.37 -4.42 -4.87
C TRP A 79 18.55 -3.58 -5.86
N ILE A 80 19.20 -2.80 -6.74
CA ILE A 80 18.47 -1.95 -7.70
C ILE A 80 17.74 -2.78 -8.75
N GLY A 81 18.30 -3.90 -9.20
CA GLY A 81 17.61 -4.82 -10.10
C GLY A 81 16.33 -5.40 -9.46
N ALA A 82 16.37 -5.78 -8.18
CA ALA A 82 15.19 -6.20 -7.46
C ALA A 82 14.17 -5.05 -7.26
N TRP A 83 14.64 -3.83 -6.96
CA TRP A 83 13.79 -2.64 -6.85
C TRP A 83 12.98 -2.41 -8.13
N GLU A 84 13.65 -2.43 -9.31
CA GLU A 84 12.98 -2.26 -10.60
C GLU A 84 11.99 -3.38 -10.90
N THR A 85 12.31 -4.62 -10.57
CA THR A 85 11.38 -5.75 -10.70
C THR A 85 10.13 -5.53 -9.86
N PHE A 86 10.29 -5.14 -8.60
CA PHE A 86 9.16 -4.90 -7.71
C PHE A 86 8.30 -3.73 -8.19
N LYS A 87 8.93 -2.63 -8.60
CA LYS A 87 8.24 -1.43 -9.12
C LYS A 87 7.43 -1.74 -10.38
N ASN A 88 8.00 -2.50 -11.32
CA ASN A 88 7.40 -2.73 -12.62
C ASN A 88 6.35 -3.86 -12.64
N THR A 89 6.43 -4.81 -11.70
CA THR A 89 5.55 -6.01 -11.71
C THR A 89 5.01 -6.37 -10.33
N GLU A 90 5.86 -6.54 -9.34
CA GLU A 90 5.49 -7.19 -8.08
C GLU A 90 4.48 -6.36 -7.27
N TYR A 91 4.58 -5.03 -7.24
CA TYR A 91 3.62 -4.20 -6.50
C TYR A 91 2.19 -4.38 -7.01
N LEU A 92 2.00 -4.48 -8.33
CA LEU A 92 0.70 -4.79 -8.91
C LEU A 92 0.24 -6.20 -8.52
N ASP A 93 1.10 -7.21 -8.63
CA ASP A 93 0.75 -8.59 -8.33
C ASP A 93 0.39 -8.78 -6.85
N TYR A 94 1.10 -8.13 -5.93
CA TYR A 94 0.75 -8.11 -4.50
C TYR A 94 -0.57 -7.40 -4.23
N PHE A 95 -0.83 -6.27 -4.87
CA PHE A 95 -2.12 -5.59 -4.76
C PHE A 95 -3.27 -6.48 -5.25
N LEU A 96 -3.12 -7.11 -6.43
CA LEU A 96 -4.09 -8.04 -7.00
C LEU A 96 -4.36 -9.23 -6.08
N LYS A 97 -3.33 -9.81 -5.50
CA LYS A 97 -3.44 -10.87 -4.50
C LYS A 97 -4.27 -10.42 -3.30
N GLY A 98 -4.03 -9.21 -2.81
CA GLY A 98 -4.77 -8.63 -1.68
C GLY A 98 -6.25 -8.43 -1.97
N ILE A 99 -6.57 -7.74 -3.07
CA ILE A 99 -7.95 -7.38 -3.41
C ILE A 99 -8.79 -8.61 -3.78
N ASN A 100 -8.26 -9.52 -4.60
CA ASN A 100 -8.97 -10.73 -5.01
C ASN A 100 -9.20 -11.71 -3.86
N ARG A 101 -8.38 -11.65 -2.81
CA ARG A 101 -8.61 -12.44 -1.60
C ARG A 101 -9.92 -12.06 -0.90
N LYS A 102 -10.38 -10.83 -1.07
CA LYS A 102 -11.57 -10.27 -0.39
C LYS A 102 -12.74 -10.04 -1.33
N SER A 103 -12.51 -9.50 -2.52
CA SER A 103 -13.54 -9.32 -3.54
C SER A 103 -13.80 -10.65 -4.25
N LYS A 104 -14.91 -11.34 -3.90
CA LYS A 104 -15.22 -12.67 -4.43
C LYS A 104 -16.10 -12.66 -5.67
N LYS A 105 -16.84 -11.57 -5.89
CA LYS A 105 -17.78 -11.42 -7.02
C LYS A 105 -17.12 -10.77 -8.24
N ILE A 106 -16.10 -9.95 -8.02
CA ILE A 106 -15.41 -9.21 -9.07
C ILE A 106 -13.96 -9.66 -9.09
N ALA A 107 -13.46 -10.04 -10.26
CA ALA A 107 -12.06 -10.37 -10.48
C ALA A 107 -11.29 -9.11 -10.87
N PHE A 108 -10.28 -8.75 -10.10
CA PHE A 108 -9.34 -7.68 -10.42
C PHE A 108 -8.15 -8.28 -11.17
N LYS A 109 -7.85 -7.78 -12.36
CA LYS A 109 -6.85 -8.34 -13.27
C LYS A 109 -5.98 -7.25 -13.88
N LYS A 110 -4.79 -7.58 -14.32
CA LYS A 110 -3.98 -6.75 -15.20
C LYS A 110 -4.30 -7.08 -16.66
N ASP A 111 -4.09 -6.11 -17.52
CA ASP A 111 -4.15 -6.28 -19.00
C ASP A 111 -5.47 -6.87 -19.50
N THR A 112 -6.60 -6.49 -18.91
CA THR A 112 -7.94 -6.91 -19.34
C THR A 112 -8.73 -5.73 -19.92
N HIS A 113 -9.62 -6.02 -20.88
CA HIS A 113 -10.54 -5.06 -21.49
C HIS A 113 -11.83 -4.88 -20.68
N ALA A 114 -11.72 -4.78 -19.37
CA ALA A 114 -12.85 -4.50 -18.51
C ALA A 114 -13.37 -3.06 -18.73
N LYS A 115 -14.65 -2.83 -18.49
CA LYS A 115 -15.28 -1.49 -18.61
C LYS A 115 -14.61 -0.44 -17.74
N TYR A 116 -14.11 -0.85 -16.58
CA TYR A 116 -13.47 0.06 -15.61
C TYR A 116 -12.04 -0.36 -15.33
N THR A 117 -11.19 0.65 -15.14
CA THR A 117 -9.81 0.50 -14.70
C THR A 117 -9.65 1.14 -13.32
N LEU A 118 -9.11 0.39 -12.36
CA LEU A 118 -8.63 0.89 -11.09
C LEU A 118 -7.15 1.28 -11.22
N ILE A 119 -6.86 2.55 -11.03
CA ILE A 119 -5.51 3.10 -10.97
C ILE A 119 -5.12 3.19 -9.50
N VAL A 120 -4.05 2.48 -9.11
CA VAL A 120 -3.41 2.58 -7.79
C VAL A 120 -2.22 3.51 -7.92
N ASP A 121 -2.43 4.77 -7.58
CA ASP A 121 -1.44 5.83 -7.75
C ASP A 121 -0.71 6.11 -6.43
N ALA A 122 0.53 5.64 -6.32
CA ALA A 122 1.34 5.82 -5.13
C ALA A 122 1.72 7.29 -4.94
N LYS A 123 1.49 7.84 -3.75
CA LYS A 123 1.79 9.24 -3.41
C LYS A 123 2.91 9.36 -2.37
N TRP A 124 2.94 8.44 -1.41
CA TRP A 124 3.95 8.46 -0.36
C TRP A 124 4.25 7.05 0.13
N ILE A 125 5.53 6.76 0.35
CA ILE A 125 6.02 5.48 0.83
C ILE A 125 7.00 5.69 1.98
N TYR A 126 6.70 5.05 3.10
CA TYR A 126 7.69 4.76 4.13
C TYR A 126 8.12 3.30 3.98
N ALA A 127 9.38 3.07 3.64
CA ALA A 127 9.86 1.73 3.33
C ALA A 127 10.02 0.80 4.55
N GLY A 128 9.88 1.37 5.76
CA GLY A 128 10.16 0.64 6.99
C GLY A 128 11.64 0.30 7.15
N TRP A 129 11.97 -0.50 8.16
CA TRP A 129 13.32 -0.99 8.40
C TRP A 129 13.27 -2.38 9.05
N HIS A 130 14.39 -3.08 9.01
CA HIS A 130 14.54 -4.39 9.64
C HIS A 130 15.94 -4.49 10.27
N GLY A 131 15.98 -4.85 11.55
CA GLY A 131 17.21 -4.99 12.33
C GLY A 131 17.20 -6.27 13.18
N GLY A 132 17.45 -7.43 12.55
CA GLY A 132 17.46 -8.70 13.26
C GLY A 132 16.09 -9.12 13.77
N LEU A 133 15.87 -9.07 15.09
CA LEU A 133 14.61 -9.48 15.72
C LEU A 133 13.50 -8.40 15.74
N ILE A 134 13.86 -7.19 15.41
CA ILE A 134 12.92 -6.05 15.41
C ILE A 134 12.87 -5.40 14.03
N GLY A 135 11.74 -4.82 13.71
CA GLY A 135 11.54 -4.12 12.45
C GLY A 135 10.32 -3.23 12.49
N GLN A 136 10.22 -2.38 11.49
CA GLN A 136 9.05 -1.54 11.26
C GLN A 136 8.55 -1.78 9.83
N GLU A 137 7.27 -2.04 9.71
CA GLU A 137 6.63 -2.31 8.44
C GLU A 137 6.62 -1.05 7.55
N ALA A 138 6.53 -1.29 6.24
CA ALA A 138 6.31 -0.22 5.28
C ALA A 138 4.90 0.36 5.42
N LYS A 139 4.76 1.62 5.00
CA LYS A 139 3.46 2.31 4.88
C LYS A 139 3.31 2.86 3.48
N LEU A 140 2.11 2.79 2.95
CA LEU A 140 1.75 3.32 1.64
C LEU A 140 0.58 4.31 1.77
N THR A 141 0.74 5.50 1.20
CA THR A 141 -0.38 6.39 0.87
C THR A 141 -0.56 6.36 -0.63
N SER A 142 -1.80 6.10 -1.07
CA SER A 142 -2.15 6.02 -2.49
C SER A 142 -3.52 6.60 -2.77
N ASP A 143 -3.69 7.21 -3.94
CA ASP A 143 -4.99 7.47 -4.52
C ASP A 143 -5.43 6.19 -5.25
N LEU A 144 -6.69 5.80 -5.03
CA LEU A 144 -7.34 4.64 -5.65
C LEU A 144 -8.44 5.19 -6.54
N ILE A 145 -8.20 5.22 -7.86
CA ILE A 145 -9.02 5.96 -8.80
C ILE A 145 -9.66 4.97 -9.78
N PHE A 146 -10.98 4.89 -9.77
CA PHE A 146 -11.72 4.15 -10.80
C PHE A 146 -12.08 5.09 -11.95
N VAL A 147 -11.72 4.68 -13.15
CA VAL A 147 -12.02 5.39 -14.40
C VAL A 147 -12.71 4.47 -15.39
N GLU A 148 -13.41 5.02 -16.37
CA GLU A 148 -13.80 4.24 -17.55
C GLU A 148 -12.56 3.91 -18.38
N THR A 149 -12.40 2.63 -18.76
CA THR A 149 -11.21 2.16 -19.46
C THR A 149 -11.00 2.87 -20.80
N ASP A 150 -12.09 3.05 -21.56
CA ASP A 150 -12.06 3.69 -22.88
C ASP A 150 -12.00 5.22 -22.81
N ASN A 151 -12.28 5.81 -21.63
CA ASN A 151 -12.19 7.24 -21.37
C ASN A 151 -11.59 7.52 -19.99
N PRO A 152 -10.25 7.43 -19.82
CA PRO A 152 -9.60 7.57 -18.53
C PRO A 152 -9.77 8.95 -17.86
N SER A 153 -10.25 9.96 -18.61
CA SER A 153 -10.60 11.27 -18.05
C SER A 153 -11.91 11.23 -17.27
N ASN A 154 -12.76 10.22 -17.50
CA ASN A 154 -14.00 10.03 -16.75
C ASN A 154 -13.71 9.25 -15.45
N VAL A 155 -13.50 10.01 -14.36
CA VAL A 155 -13.30 9.44 -13.02
C VAL A 155 -14.68 9.16 -12.41
N VAL A 156 -14.99 7.88 -12.19
CA VAL A 156 -16.27 7.43 -11.60
C VAL A 156 -16.22 7.35 -10.07
N MET A 157 -15.03 7.09 -9.50
CA MET A 157 -14.85 7.07 -8.06
C MET A 157 -13.41 7.35 -7.68
N LYS A 158 -13.23 8.05 -6.57
CA LYS A 158 -11.92 8.31 -5.98
C LYS A 158 -11.91 7.97 -4.50
N LEU A 159 -10.90 7.22 -4.07
CA LEU A 159 -10.63 6.91 -2.67
C LEU A 159 -9.17 7.22 -2.35
N LYS A 160 -8.88 7.44 -1.08
CA LYS A 160 -7.54 7.60 -0.57
C LYS A 160 -7.22 6.51 0.45
N GLY A 161 -6.17 5.76 0.19
CA GLY A 161 -5.51 4.93 1.19
C GLY A 161 -4.45 5.75 1.90
N ASP A 162 -4.60 5.99 3.20
CA ASP A 162 -3.63 6.80 3.95
C ASP A 162 -2.78 5.94 4.87
N LYS A 163 -1.47 5.96 4.66
CA LYS A 163 -0.45 5.28 5.46
C LYS A 163 -0.79 3.82 5.80
N ILE A 164 -1.33 3.11 4.81
CA ILE A 164 -1.69 1.69 4.95
C ILE A 164 -0.46 0.89 5.34
N LEU A 165 -0.53 0.25 6.50
CA LEU A 165 0.57 -0.52 7.08
C LEU A 165 0.68 -1.88 6.41
N GLY A 166 1.84 -2.20 5.85
CA GLY A 166 2.14 -3.53 5.33
C GLY A 166 2.20 -4.56 6.45
N LYS A 167 1.56 -5.72 6.25
CA LYS A 167 1.68 -6.84 7.20
C LYS A 167 2.65 -7.86 6.62
N PRO A 168 3.82 -8.07 7.23
CA PRO A 168 4.77 -9.04 6.75
C PRO A 168 4.17 -10.46 6.78
N GLN A 169 4.28 -11.19 5.67
CA GLN A 169 3.78 -12.56 5.55
C GLN A 169 4.81 -13.55 4.95
N ASN A 170 5.99 -13.08 4.53
CA ASN A 170 7.00 -13.93 3.91
C ASN A 170 8.43 -13.45 4.14
N LYS A 171 9.42 -14.22 3.66
CA LYS A 171 10.87 -13.94 3.82
C LYS A 171 11.35 -12.69 3.06
N GLU A 172 10.61 -12.22 2.06
CA GLU A 172 10.98 -11.06 1.24
C GLU A 172 10.86 -9.73 1.99
N PHE A 173 10.18 -9.72 3.15
CA PHE A 173 10.04 -8.55 4.01
C PHE A 173 11.33 -8.10 4.71
N VAL A 174 12.41 -8.84 4.60
CA VAL A 174 13.73 -8.38 5.07
C VAL A 174 14.19 -7.15 4.28
N MET A 175 13.84 -7.09 2.98
CA MET A 175 14.22 -5.99 2.08
C MET A 175 13.12 -4.95 1.96
N GLU A 176 13.50 -3.71 1.69
CA GLU A 176 12.58 -2.56 1.58
C GLU A 176 11.48 -2.81 0.55
N TYR A 177 11.85 -3.23 -0.66
CA TYR A 177 10.91 -3.49 -1.74
C TYR A 177 9.87 -4.57 -1.38
N GLY A 178 10.28 -5.60 -0.65
CA GLY A 178 9.36 -6.64 -0.16
C GLY A 178 8.39 -6.11 0.91
N ARG A 179 8.86 -5.25 1.84
CA ARG A 179 7.96 -4.59 2.82
C ARG A 179 6.95 -3.67 2.14
N ILE A 180 7.38 -2.90 1.13
CA ILE A 180 6.50 -2.03 0.33
C ILE A 180 5.44 -2.88 -0.39
N ALA A 181 5.82 -4.02 -0.99
CA ALA A 181 4.86 -4.95 -1.61
C ALA A 181 3.79 -5.42 -0.61
N GLY A 182 4.18 -5.66 0.64
CA GLY A 182 3.22 -5.96 1.72
C GLY A 182 2.22 -4.84 2.00
N ALA A 183 2.62 -3.57 1.83
CA ALA A 183 1.71 -2.43 1.95
C ALA A 183 0.73 -2.36 0.76
N TYR A 184 1.17 -2.69 -0.47
CA TYR A 184 0.28 -2.86 -1.61
C TYR A 184 -0.71 -4.01 -1.42
N GLU A 185 -0.26 -5.19 -0.94
CA GLU A 185 -1.16 -6.31 -0.64
C GLU A 185 -2.22 -5.92 0.40
N GLN A 186 -1.81 -5.21 1.46
CA GLN A 186 -2.75 -4.77 2.49
C GLN A 186 -3.73 -3.73 1.96
N THR A 187 -3.28 -2.78 1.12
CA THR A 187 -4.15 -1.80 0.46
C THR A 187 -5.21 -2.50 -0.39
N GLY A 188 -4.82 -3.45 -1.24
CA GLY A 188 -5.75 -4.27 -2.02
C GLY A 188 -6.74 -5.03 -1.14
N LYS A 189 -6.28 -5.63 -0.05
CA LYS A 189 -7.13 -6.36 0.89
C LYS A 189 -8.17 -5.47 1.59
N ASP A 190 -7.79 -4.26 1.98
CA ASP A 190 -8.69 -3.34 2.66
C ASP A 190 -9.71 -2.73 1.69
N LEU A 191 -9.31 -2.41 0.44
CA LEU A 191 -10.24 -2.03 -0.62
C LEU A 191 -11.22 -3.16 -0.95
N GLY A 192 -10.72 -4.39 -1.12
CA GLY A 192 -11.58 -5.56 -1.40
C GLY A 192 -12.60 -5.85 -0.30
N LYS A 193 -12.29 -5.54 0.96
CA LYS A 193 -13.27 -5.61 2.05
C LYS A 193 -14.37 -4.57 1.88
N LYS A 194 -14.01 -3.29 1.61
CA LYS A 194 -15.01 -2.24 1.36
C LYS A 194 -15.94 -2.58 0.20
N ILE A 195 -15.38 -3.05 -0.92
CA ILE A 195 -16.17 -3.49 -2.07
C ILE A 195 -17.14 -4.62 -1.67
N LYS A 196 -16.65 -5.63 -0.95
CA LYS A 196 -17.48 -6.75 -0.49
C LYS A 196 -18.65 -6.33 0.42
N GLU A 197 -18.47 -5.29 1.24
CA GLU A 197 -19.51 -4.79 2.16
C GLU A 197 -20.67 -4.14 1.40
N VAL A 198 -20.38 -3.54 0.25
CA VAL A 198 -21.37 -2.81 -0.57
C VAL A 198 -21.99 -3.69 -1.65
N ILE A 199 -21.20 -4.56 -2.28
CA ILE A 199 -21.64 -5.47 -3.34
C ILE A 199 -22.02 -6.83 -2.71
N LYS A 200 -23.23 -6.89 -2.20
CA LYS A 200 -23.82 -8.12 -1.64
C LYS A 200 -24.43 -9.03 -2.70
#